data_5171390e235d0f1cd078c7ab07ed33d2
#
_entry.id   5171390e235d0f1cd078c7ab07ed33d2
#
_cell.length_a   1.000
_cell.length_b   1.000
_cell.length_c   1.000
_cell.angle_alpha   90.00
_cell.angle_beta   90.00
_cell.angle_gamma   90.00
#
_symmetry.space_group_name_H-M   'P 1'
#
loop_
_entity.id
_entity.type
_entity.pdbx_description
1 polymer ?
#
loop_
_entity_poly.entity_id
_entity_poly.type
_entity_poly.pdbx_seq_one_letter_code
_entity_poly.pdbx_strand_id
1 'polypeptide(L)'
;YNDLDEAVQRLSLTMDGAELHGAFCGRMMLGSEEDGASWLRELVGERDEANLQARDDVKTIAVVMGESVRQLDNDQLHFDLLLPDDNESLDIRTEGLAAWCEGFLYGYGVAVAGDSLAEKQMQREFIRDLLEISQAGFEHDEETEEDESDFMQIVEHLRVGTMLLYEEGQQQRVDEMILPKGSYSDSSPETMH
;
A
#
# COMPACT_ATOMS: atom_id res chain seq x y z
N TYR A 1 10.02 -11.01 -3.06
CA TYR A 1 8.72 -11.33 -3.60
C TYR A 1 8.37 -12.81 -3.42
N ASN A 2 9.17 -13.72 -3.93
CA ASN A 2 8.86 -15.15 -4.00
C ASN A 2 8.48 -15.76 -2.63
N ASP A 3 9.23 -15.46 -1.56
CA ASP A 3 8.93 -15.97 -0.22
C ASP A 3 7.57 -15.48 0.30
N LEU A 4 7.20 -14.23 -0.04
CA LEU A 4 5.91 -13.64 0.31
C LEU A 4 4.78 -14.35 -0.45
N ASP A 5 4.91 -14.47 -1.77
CA ASP A 5 3.89 -15.06 -2.63
C ASP A 5 3.65 -16.54 -2.28
N GLU A 6 4.70 -17.31 -2.04
CA GLU A 6 4.59 -18.68 -1.55
C GLU A 6 3.89 -18.78 -0.18
N ALA A 7 4.17 -17.88 0.75
CA ALA A 7 3.52 -17.86 2.05
C ALA A 7 2.02 -17.55 1.91
N VAL A 8 1.67 -16.57 1.07
CA VAL A 8 0.29 -16.19 0.72
C VAL A 8 -0.49 -17.37 0.13
N GLN A 9 0.11 -18.08 -0.84
CA GLN A 9 -0.49 -19.25 -1.47
C GLN A 9 -0.70 -20.41 -0.48
N ARG A 10 0.32 -20.75 0.34
CA ARG A 10 0.21 -21.80 1.35
C ARG A 10 -0.86 -21.51 2.40
N LEU A 11 -1.03 -20.23 2.76
CA LEU A 11 -2.08 -19.79 3.66
C LEU A 11 -3.45 -19.69 2.97
N SER A 12 -3.52 -19.88 1.65
CA SER A 12 -4.74 -19.77 0.83
C SER A 12 -5.43 -18.41 1.00
N LEU A 13 -4.64 -17.32 1.04
CA LEU A 13 -5.19 -15.98 1.02
C LEU A 13 -5.79 -15.69 -0.38
N THR A 14 -6.71 -14.74 -0.44
CA THR A 14 -7.42 -14.39 -1.69
C THR A 14 -6.62 -13.44 -2.58
N MET A 15 -5.54 -12.87 -2.07
CA MET A 15 -4.61 -11.96 -2.75
C MET A 15 -3.33 -12.72 -3.10
N ASP A 16 -2.60 -12.30 -4.12
CA ASP A 16 -1.22 -12.73 -4.35
C ASP A 16 -0.22 -11.87 -3.55
N GLY A 17 1.08 -12.15 -3.70
CA GLY A 17 2.11 -11.45 -2.94
C GLY A 17 2.22 -9.95 -3.28
N ALA A 18 2.06 -9.58 -4.57
CA ALA A 18 2.11 -8.19 -5.01
C ALA A 18 0.87 -7.41 -4.54
N GLU A 19 -0.32 -7.98 -4.72
CA GLU A 19 -1.58 -7.40 -4.27
C GLU A 19 -1.59 -7.19 -2.75
N LEU A 20 -1.14 -8.18 -1.99
CA LEU A 20 -1.03 -8.09 -0.53
C LEU A 20 -0.09 -6.96 -0.09
N HIS A 21 1.09 -6.87 -0.72
CA HIS A 21 2.04 -5.81 -0.42
C HIS A 21 1.47 -4.43 -0.76
N GLY A 22 0.85 -4.28 -1.93
CA GLY A 22 0.17 -3.06 -2.33
C GLY A 22 -0.93 -2.66 -1.32
N ALA A 23 -1.79 -3.60 -0.93
CA ALA A 23 -2.87 -3.37 0.04
C ALA A 23 -2.34 -2.92 1.41
N PHE A 24 -1.25 -3.53 1.86
CA PHE A 24 -0.59 -3.10 3.09
C PHE A 24 -0.04 -1.67 2.96
N CYS A 25 0.71 -1.38 1.90
CA CYS A 25 1.26 -0.04 1.66
C CYS A 25 0.15 1.01 1.59
N GLY A 26 -0.90 0.79 0.77
CA GLY A 26 -2.03 1.72 0.67
C GLY A 26 -2.69 2.01 2.02
N ARG A 27 -2.82 0.99 2.87
CA ARG A 27 -3.37 1.13 4.21
C ARG A 27 -2.47 1.95 5.14
N MET A 28 -1.15 1.82 4.98
CA MET A 28 -0.16 2.56 5.78
C MET A 28 -0.09 4.05 5.44
N MET A 29 -0.64 4.50 4.31
CA MET A 29 -0.61 5.92 3.93
C MET A 29 -1.26 6.83 4.98
N LEU A 30 -2.34 6.37 5.62
CA LEU A 30 -3.06 7.10 6.67
C LEU A 30 -3.12 6.31 8.00
N GLY A 31 -2.77 5.04 7.99
CA GLY A 31 -2.80 4.15 9.14
C GLY A 31 -1.54 4.21 10.02
N SER A 32 -1.64 3.68 11.23
CA SER A 32 -0.51 3.40 12.09
C SER A 32 0.03 1.99 11.86
N GLU A 33 1.24 1.70 12.34
CA GLU A 33 1.79 0.33 12.34
C GLU A 33 0.86 -0.66 13.05
N GLU A 34 0.18 -0.23 14.13
CA GLU A 34 -0.77 -1.07 14.86
C GLU A 34 -2.02 -1.39 14.03
N ASP A 35 -2.50 -0.42 13.23
CA ASP A 35 -3.61 -0.63 12.29
C ASP A 35 -3.23 -1.63 11.20
N GLY A 36 -2.02 -1.51 10.64
CA GLY A 36 -1.47 -2.47 9.68
C GLY A 36 -1.33 -3.87 10.27
N ALA A 37 -0.75 -3.99 11.46
CA ALA A 37 -0.60 -5.27 12.15
C ALA A 37 -1.94 -5.89 12.56
N SER A 38 -2.94 -5.08 12.92
CA SER A 38 -4.29 -5.54 13.23
C SER A 38 -4.98 -6.09 11.99
N TRP A 39 -4.87 -5.38 10.89
CA TRP A 39 -5.42 -5.83 9.61
C TRP A 39 -4.78 -7.14 9.13
N LEU A 40 -3.46 -7.27 9.22
CA LEU A 40 -2.78 -8.52 8.84
C LEU A 40 -3.25 -9.71 9.71
N ARG A 41 -3.43 -9.51 11.00
CA ARG A 41 -3.98 -10.56 11.90
C ARG A 41 -5.39 -10.97 11.51
N GLU A 42 -6.24 -10.01 11.12
CA GLU A 42 -7.59 -10.26 10.66
C GLU A 42 -7.60 -11.00 9.31
N LEU A 43 -6.77 -10.57 8.36
CA LEU A 43 -6.63 -11.19 7.03
C LEU A 43 -6.16 -12.64 7.12
N VAL A 44 -5.13 -12.90 7.94
CA VAL A 44 -4.60 -14.24 8.14
C VAL A 44 -5.60 -15.13 8.90
N GLY A 45 -6.40 -14.53 9.80
CA GLY A 45 -7.37 -15.23 10.64
C GLY A 45 -6.74 -16.16 11.68
N GLU A 46 -7.59 -16.90 12.39
CA GLU A 46 -7.13 -17.90 13.35
C GLU A 46 -6.52 -19.10 12.61
N ARG A 47 -5.34 -19.51 13.03
CA ARG A 47 -4.62 -20.66 12.49
C ARG A 47 -4.34 -21.67 13.59
N ASP A 48 -4.25 -22.95 13.22
CA ASP A 48 -3.86 -24.02 14.15
C ASP A 48 -2.42 -23.77 14.64
N GLU A 49 -2.26 -23.53 15.93
CA GLU A 49 -0.95 -23.30 16.57
C GLU A 49 0.01 -24.48 16.40
N ALA A 50 -0.51 -25.68 16.18
CA ALA A 50 0.30 -26.88 15.93
C ALA A 50 0.86 -26.93 14.49
N ASN A 51 0.30 -26.14 13.57
CA ASN A 51 0.80 -26.06 12.19
C ASN A 51 2.02 -25.11 12.11
N LEU A 52 3.21 -25.68 12.25
CA LEU A 52 4.48 -24.95 12.23
C LEU A 52 4.69 -24.21 10.91
N GLN A 53 4.29 -24.80 9.76
CA GLN A 53 4.42 -24.15 8.46
C GLN A 53 3.56 -22.90 8.37
N ALA A 54 2.31 -22.97 8.77
CA ALA A 54 1.42 -21.80 8.77
C ALA A 54 1.95 -20.67 9.68
N ARG A 55 2.56 -21.01 10.81
CA ARG A 55 3.21 -20.03 11.69
C ARG A 55 4.41 -19.36 11.03
N ASP A 56 5.23 -20.14 10.34
CA ASP A 56 6.40 -19.60 9.62
C ASP A 56 5.96 -18.72 8.47
N ASP A 57 4.90 -19.09 7.73
CA ASP A 57 4.33 -18.29 6.65
C ASP A 57 3.77 -16.95 7.16
N VAL A 58 3.01 -16.97 8.26
CA VAL A 58 2.53 -15.73 8.92
C VAL A 58 3.69 -14.84 9.35
N LYS A 59 4.75 -15.44 9.91
CA LYS A 59 5.95 -14.71 10.29
C LYS A 59 6.65 -14.09 9.09
N THR A 60 6.75 -14.82 7.97
CA THR A 60 7.32 -14.31 6.72
C THR A 60 6.57 -13.06 6.27
N ILE A 61 5.23 -13.12 6.21
CA ILE A 61 4.40 -11.95 5.87
C ILE A 61 4.68 -10.78 6.82
N ALA A 62 4.65 -11.02 8.13
CA ALA A 62 4.86 -9.97 9.13
C ALA A 62 6.25 -9.32 9.02
N VAL A 63 7.31 -10.10 8.75
CA VAL A 63 8.67 -9.59 8.56
C VAL A 63 8.77 -8.73 7.32
N VAL A 64 8.20 -9.18 6.20
CA VAL A 64 8.20 -8.44 4.94
C VAL A 64 7.46 -7.10 5.09
N MET A 65 6.26 -7.12 5.69
CA MET A 65 5.48 -5.88 5.90
C MET A 65 6.17 -4.91 6.88
N GLY A 66 6.79 -5.44 7.94
CA GLY A 66 7.60 -4.62 8.86
C GLY A 66 8.83 -4.01 8.19
N GLU A 67 9.45 -4.70 7.21
CA GLU A 67 10.52 -4.13 6.41
C GLU A 67 10.02 -3.00 5.52
N SER A 68 8.87 -3.16 4.87
CA SER A 68 8.26 -2.13 4.03
C SER A 68 7.97 -0.85 4.81
N VAL A 69 7.46 -0.95 6.06
CA VAL A 69 7.29 0.22 6.94
C VAL A 69 8.62 0.90 7.23
N ARG A 70 9.67 0.11 7.58
CA ARG A 70 11.00 0.68 7.84
C ARG A 70 11.59 1.38 6.62
N GLN A 71 11.33 0.88 5.42
CA GLN A 71 11.75 1.52 4.17
C GLN A 71 11.00 2.83 3.93
N LEU A 72 9.69 2.85 4.18
CA LEU A 72 8.86 4.06 4.05
C LEU A 72 9.25 5.13 5.08
N ASP A 73 9.58 4.74 6.31
CA ASP A 73 10.02 5.66 7.38
C ASP A 73 11.46 6.18 7.20
N ASN A 74 12.19 5.62 6.23
CA ASN A 74 13.60 5.98 6.05
C ASN A 74 13.76 7.11 5.02
N ASP A 75 14.32 8.24 5.45
CA ASP A 75 14.63 9.41 4.61
C ASP A 75 15.58 9.12 3.41
N GLN A 76 16.12 7.90 3.30
CA GLN A 76 17.08 7.52 2.25
C GLN A 76 16.45 7.05 0.94
N LEU A 77 15.13 7.16 0.79
CA LEU A 77 14.41 6.79 -0.44
C LEU A 77 14.64 5.34 -0.93
N HIS A 78 14.66 4.38 0.00
CA HIS A 78 14.96 2.97 -0.29
C HIS A 78 13.72 2.06 -0.24
N PHE A 79 12.54 2.61 -0.47
CA PHE A 79 11.33 1.80 -0.58
C PHE A 79 11.28 1.10 -1.94
N ASP A 80 11.00 -0.20 -1.93
CA ASP A 80 10.83 -1.01 -3.14
C ASP A 80 9.44 -1.65 -3.19
N LEU A 81 8.80 -1.60 -4.36
CA LEU A 81 7.61 -2.39 -4.62
C LEU A 81 7.99 -3.87 -4.67
N LEU A 82 7.24 -4.72 -3.99
CA LEU A 82 7.44 -6.17 -4.08
C LEU A 82 6.70 -6.72 -5.31
N LEU A 83 7.45 -6.91 -6.37
CA LEU A 83 6.98 -7.40 -7.67
C LEU A 83 7.64 -8.73 -8.00
N PRO A 84 7.12 -9.49 -8.98
CA PRO A 84 7.82 -10.64 -9.53
C PRO A 84 9.25 -10.32 -9.93
N ASP A 85 10.13 -11.33 -9.84
CA ASP A 85 11.57 -11.20 -10.05
C ASP A 85 11.90 -10.71 -11.47
N ASP A 86 12.99 -9.95 -11.63
CA ASP A 86 13.46 -9.43 -12.92
C ASP A 86 13.80 -10.53 -13.95
N ASN A 87 13.90 -11.79 -13.52
CA ASN A 87 14.09 -12.93 -14.41
C ASN A 87 12.78 -13.46 -15.02
N GLU A 88 11.63 -12.99 -14.52
CA GLU A 88 10.33 -13.32 -15.12
C GLU A 88 10.08 -12.49 -16.39
N SER A 89 9.19 -12.97 -17.24
CA SER A 89 8.79 -12.23 -18.43
C SER A 89 8.17 -10.88 -18.07
N LEU A 90 8.26 -9.93 -18.99
CA LEU A 90 7.68 -8.60 -18.78
C LEU A 90 6.16 -8.68 -18.55
N ASP A 91 5.46 -9.62 -19.20
CA ASP A 91 4.03 -9.86 -18.99
C ASP A 91 3.73 -10.21 -17.52
N ILE A 92 4.48 -11.16 -16.92
CA ILE A 92 4.32 -11.57 -15.51
C ILE A 92 4.62 -10.39 -14.57
N ARG A 93 5.67 -9.62 -14.88
CA ARG A 93 6.06 -8.46 -14.07
C ARG A 93 5.02 -7.34 -14.13
N THR A 94 4.42 -7.16 -15.29
CA THR A 94 3.38 -6.17 -15.54
C THR A 94 2.05 -6.57 -14.87
N GLU A 95 1.69 -7.86 -14.95
CA GLU A 95 0.55 -8.40 -14.18
C GLU A 95 0.75 -8.20 -12.68
N GLY A 96 1.96 -8.47 -12.16
CA GLY A 96 2.30 -8.22 -10.77
C GLY A 96 2.22 -6.75 -10.38
N LEU A 97 2.63 -5.84 -11.28
CA LEU A 97 2.52 -4.40 -11.06
C LEU A 97 1.04 -3.94 -11.01
N ALA A 98 0.21 -4.44 -11.91
CA ALA A 98 -1.23 -4.17 -11.91
C ALA A 98 -1.88 -4.68 -10.62
N ALA A 99 -1.57 -5.92 -10.19
CA ALA A 99 -2.05 -6.48 -8.92
C ALA A 99 -1.60 -5.65 -7.71
N TRP A 100 -0.35 -5.17 -7.70
CA TRP A 100 0.14 -4.27 -6.67
C TRP A 100 -0.67 -2.96 -6.60
N CYS A 101 -0.97 -2.36 -7.76
CA CYS A 101 -1.80 -1.15 -7.85
C CYS A 101 -3.23 -1.39 -7.36
N GLU A 102 -3.85 -2.52 -7.73
CA GLU A 102 -5.18 -2.90 -7.25
C GLU A 102 -5.21 -3.04 -5.71
N GLY A 103 -4.22 -3.76 -5.18
CA GLY A 103 -4.03 -3.89 -3.74
C GLY A 103 -3.88 -2.54 -3.05
N PHE A 104 -3.00 -1.68 -3.58
CA PHE A 104 -2.78 -0.34 -3.00
C PHE A 104 -4.07 0.49 -2.96
N LEU A 105 -4.82 0.53 -4.06
CA LEU A 105 -6.10 1.23 -4.13
C LEU A 105 -7.12 0.68 -3.12
N TYR A 106 -7.17 -0.64 -2.96
CA TYR A 106 -8.02 -1.27 -1.94
C TYR A 106 -7.62 -0.82 -0.53
N GLY A 107 -6.34 -0.95 -0.17
CA GLY A 107 -5.83 -0.60 1.16
C GLY A 107 -6.01 0.89 1.48
N TYR A 108 -5.71 1.76 0.52
CA TYR A 108 -5.90 3.21 0.63
C TYR A 108 -7.38 3.58 0.78
N GLY A 109 -8.26 2.98 -0.04
CA GLY A 109 -9.71 3.21 0.04
C GLY A 109 -10.29 2.86 1.41
N VAL A 110 -9.81 1.78 2.04
CA VAL A 110 -10.22 1.40 3.41
C VAL A 110 -9.69 2.41 4.44
N ALA A 111 -8.46 2.89 4.29
CA ALA A 111 -7.88 3.89 5.17
C ALA A 111 -8.63 5.23 5.11
N VAL A 112 -8.94 5.71 3.90
CA VAL A 112 -9.69 6.97 3.67
C VAL A 112 -11.13 6.88 4.17
N ALA A 113 -11.80 5.72 4.06
CA ALA A 113 -13.17 5.54 4.53
C ALA A 113 -13.33 5.77 6.04
N GLY A 114 -12.26 5.61 6.81
CA GLY A 114 -12.20 5.90 8.24
C GLY A 114 -11.87 7.36 8.58
N ASP A 115 -11.49 8.16 7.60
CA ASP A 115 -11.00 9.51 7.82
C ASP A 115 -11.74 10.54 6.94
N SER A 116 -12.11 11.70 7.51
CA SER A 116 -12.85 12.76 6.81
C SER A 116 -11.92 13.80 6.14
N LEU A 117 -10.72 13.40 5.75
CA LEU A 117 -9.69 14.29 5.21
C LEU A 117 -9.99 14.68 3.77
N ALA A 118 -9.88 15.96 3.47
CA ALA A 118 -9.95 16.45 2.10
C ALA A 118 -8.69 16.01 1.34
N GLU A 119 -8.83 15.11 0.37
CA GLU A 119 -7.74 14.72 -0.52
C GLU A 119 -7.10 15.95 -1.19
N LYS A 120 -5.80 16.06 -1.08
CA LYS A 120 -5.01 17.05 -1.81
C LYS A 120 -4.97 16.71 -3.30
N GLN A 121 -4.70 17.69 -4.15
CA GLN A 121 -4.66 17.48 -5.61
C GLN A 121 -3.63 16.43 -6.02
N MET A 122 -2.44 16.44 -5.44
CA MET A 122 -1.37 15.48 -5.72
C MET A 122 -1.78 14.04 -5.38
N GLN A 123 -2.47 13.84 -4.25
CA GLN A 123 -3.01 12.53 -3.86
C GLN A 123 -3.99 12.01 -4.92
N ARG A 124 -4.91 12.87 -5.40
CA ARG A 124 -5.88 12.49 -6.43
C ARG A 124 -5.25 12.15 -7.78
N GLU A 125 -4.19 12.87 -8.17
CA GLU A 125 -3.45 12.57 -9.40
C GLU A 125 -2.76 11.20 -9.30
N PHE A 126 -2.05 10.95 -8.22
CA PHE A 126 -1.38 9.67 -7.98
C PHE A 126 -2.37 8.49 -7.90
N ILE A 127 -3.49 8.65 -7.19
CA ILE A 127 -4.54 7.61 -7.11
C ILE A 127 -5.15 7.34 -8.49
N ARG A 128 -5.29 8.35 -9.34
CA ARG A 128 -5.75 8.17 -10.72
C ARG A 128 -4.73 7.40 -11.55
N ASP A 129 -3.44 7.71 -11.42
CA ASP A 129 -2.37 7.01 -12.12
C ASP A 129 -2.34 5.53 -11.73
N LEU A 130 -2.45 5.20 -10.42
CA LEU A 130 -2.59 3.83 -9.94
C LEU A 130 -3.80 3.12 -10.57
N LEU A 131 -4.95 3.79 -10.67
CA LEU A 131 -6.14 3.22 -11.29
C LEU A 131 -5.96 2.96 -12.79
N GLU A 132 -5.32 3.88 -13.52
CA GLU A 132 -5.03 3.71 -14.94
C GLU A 132 -4.07 2.54 -15.18
N ILE A 133 -3.01 2.41 -14.35
CA ILE A 133 -2.04 1.33 -14.43
C ILE A 133 -2.67 -0.03 -14.09
N SER A 134 -3.50 -0.10 -13.03
CA SER A 134 -4.17 -1.34 -12.65
C SER A 134 -5.13 -1.90 -13.72
N GLN A 135 -5.61 -1.04 -14.63
CA GLN A 135 -6.53 -1.41 -15.70
C GLN A 135 -5.85 -1.54 -17.06
N ALA A 136 -4.56 -1.20 -17.14
CA ALA A 136 -3.82 -1.31 -18.37
C ALA A 136 -3.62 -2.80 -18.69
N GLY A 137 -4.16 -3.25 -19.84
CA GLY A 137 -3.86 -4.55 -20.40
C GLY A 137 -2.56 -4.42 -21.18
N PHE A 138 -1.56 -5.21 -20.81
CA PHE A 138 -0.29 -5.26 -21.51
C PHE A 138 -0.23 -6.60 -22.25
N GLU A 139 -0.43 -6.56 -23.57
CA GLU A 139 -0.16 -7.69 -24.45
C GLU A 139 1.05 -7.30 -25.28
N HIS A 140 2.18 -7.98 -25.05
CA HIS A 140 3.38 -7.78 -25.84
C HIS A 140 3.53 -8.96 -26.81
N ASP A 141 3.49 -8.69 -28.12
CA ASP A 141 3.81 -9.71 -29.13
C ASP A 141 5.31 -10.09 -29.09
N GLU A 142 6.18 -9.14 -28.78
CA GLU A 142 7.63 -9.32 -28.57
C GLU A 142 8.10 -8.29 -27.52
N GLU A 143 8.84 -8.74 -26.49
CA GLU A 143 9.46 -7.86 -25.49
C GLU A 143 10.62 -7.08 -26.12
N THR A 144 10.63 -5.75 -25.98
CA THR A 144 11.67 -4.87 -26.49
C THR A 144 12.42 -4.17 -25.35
N GLU A 145 13.61 -3.63 -25.63
CA GLU A 145 14.35 -2.79 -24.66
C GLU A 145 13.56 -1.51 -24.31
N GLU A 146 12.69 -1.03 -25.18
CA GLU A 146 11.83 0.14 -24.94
C GLU A 146 10.74 -0.23 -23.93
N ASP A 147 10.08 -1.38 -24.08
CA ASP A 147 9.05 -1.86 -23.13
C ASP A 147 9.62 -2.06 -21.73
N GLU A 148 10.83 -2.61 -21.65
CA GLU A 148 11.55 -2.78 -20.37
C GLU A 148 11.87 -1.43 -19.73
N SER A 149 12.32 -0.46 -20.50
CA SER A 149 12.59 0.91 -20.04
C SER A 149 11.33 1.60 -19.54
N ASP A 150 10.21 1.44 -20.25
CA ASP A 150 8.92 2.03 -19.87
C ASP A 150 8.37 1.39 -18.58
N PHE A 151 8.47 0.07 -18.45
CA PHE A 151 8.12 -0.63 -17.21
C PHE A 151 8.91 -0.08 -16.01
N MET A 152 10.22 0.04 -16.14
CA MET A 152 11.08 0.57 -15.07
C MET A 152 10.71 2.02 -14.71
N GLN A 153 10.33 2.84 -15.69
CA GLN A 153 9.88 4.22 -15.42
C GLN A 153 8.55 4.24 -14.63
N ILE A 154 7.62 3.35 -14.97
CA ILE A 154 6.35 3.22 -14.26
C ILE A 154 6.58 2.76 -12.81
N VAL A 155 7.42 1.73 -12.61
CA VAL A 155 7.79 1.24 -11.27
C VAL A 155 8.40 2.37 -10.43
N GLU A 156 9.33 3.15 -11.01
CA GLU A 156 9.95 4.27 -10.31
C GLU A 156 8.95 5.39 -9.99
N HIS A 157 8.02 5.70 -10.91
CA HIS A 157 6.94 6.65 -10.66
C HIS A 157 6.08 6.23 -9.46
N LEU A 158 5.67 4.96 -9.41
CA LEU A 158 4.88 4.42 -8.32
C LEU A 158 5.66 4.40 -7.00
N ARG A 159 6.95 4.04 -7.05
CA ARG A 159 7.83 4.05 -5.89
C ARG A 159 7.91 5.43 -5.25
N VAL A 160 8.22 6.44 -6.03
CA VAL A 160 8.35 7.83 -5.58
C VAL A 160 6.99 8.37 -5.10
N GLY A 161 5.93 8.14 -5.87
CA GLY A 161 4.58 8.56 -5.50
C GLY A 161 4.10 7.98 -4.17
N THR A 162 4.39 6.70 -3.93
CA THR A 162 4.09 6.00 -2.66
C THR A 162 4.80 6.66 -1.48
N MET A 163 6.11 6.94 -1.60
CA MET A 163 6.87 7.58 -0.53
C MET A 163 6.36 8.99 -0.23
N LEU A 164 6.07 9.79 -1.27
CA LEU A 164 5.53 11.14 -1.09
C LEU A 164 4.16 11.11 -0.42
N LEU A 165 3.29 10.19 -0.84
CA LEU A 165 1.98 10.03 -0.22
C LEU A 165 2.07 9.60 1.24
N TYR A 166 3.00 8.70 1.56
CA TYR A 166 3.27 8.26 2.93
C TYR A 166 3.75 9.44 3.81
N GLU A 167 4.74 10.20 3.36
CA GLU A 167 5.25 11.38 4.08
C GLU A 167 4.13 12.39 4.37
N GLU A 168 3.30 12.69 3.36
CA GLU A 168 2.14 13.57 3.55
C GLU A 168 1.14 13.05 4.57
N GLY A 169 0.85 11.75 4.55
CA GLY A 169 -0.05 11.11 5.50
C GLY A 169 0.49 11.15 6.92
N GLN A 170 1.79 10.89 7.12
CA GLN A 170 2.43 10.96 8.43
C GLN A 170 2.42 12.40 8.98
N GLN A 171 2.73 13.40 8.15
CA GLN A 171 2.66 14.81 8.56
C GLN A 171 1.25 15.21 9.00
N GLN A 172 0.24 14.76 8.28
CA GLN A 172 -1.15 15.03 8.59
C GLN A 172 -1.58 14.42 9.95
N ARG A 173 -1.14 13.20 10.24
CA ARG A 173 -1.36 12.55 11.56
C ARG A 173 -0.71 13.33 12.69
N VAL A 174 0.52 13.82 12.48
CA VAL A 174 1.22 14.67 13.47
C VAL A 174 0.43 15.96 13.72
N ASP A 175 -0.02 16.62 12.66
CA ASP A 175 -0.80 17.86 12.75
C ASP A 175 -2.12 17.65 13.52
N GLU A 176 -2.82 16.54 13.29
CA GLU A 176 -4.05 16.20 14.02
C GLU A 176 -3.81 15.88 15.50
N MET A 177 -2.67 15.26 15.82
CA MET A 177 -2.30 14.98 17.21
C MET A 177 -1.98 16.27 17.99
N ILE A 178 -1.34 17.24 17.34
CA ILE A 178 -0.92 18.51 17.96
C ILE A 178 -2.07 19.52 18.01
N LEU A 179 -2.93 19.52 16.98
CA LEU A 179 -4.06 20.43 16.84
C LEU A 179 -5.40 19.65 16.88
N PRO A 180 -5.81 19.10 18.04
CA PRO A 180 -7.10 18.44 18.12
C PRO A 180 -8.18 19.42 17.68
N LYS A 181 -9.07 18.99 16.77
CA LYS A 181 -10.18 19.79 16.23
C LYS A 181 -10.87 20.53 17.34
N GLY A 182 -10.56 21.83 17.49
CA GLY A 182 -11.11 22.67 18.53
C GLY A 182 -12.61 22.72 18.40
N SER A 183 -13.32 22.46 19.49
CA SER A 183 -14.70 22.81 19.70
C SER A 183 -14.85 24.34 19.52
N TYR A 184 -15.04 24.80 18.31
CA TYR A 184 -15.68 26.09 18.10
C TYR A 184 -17.15 25.93 18.52
N SER A 185 -17.39 26.09 19.80
CA SER A 185 -18.74 26.41 20.30
C SER A 185 -19.04 27.80 19.75
N ASP A 186 -19.91 27.82 18.76
CA ASP A 186 -20.58 29.02 18.28
C ASP A 186 -21.39 29.63 19.45
N SER A 187 -20.76 30.52 20.20
CA SER A 187 -21.43 31.38 21.14
C SER A 187 -21.88 32.62 20.37
N SER A 188 -23.00 32.48 19.66
CA SER A 188 -23.75 33.61 19.20
C SER A 188 -24.13 34.53 20.39
N PRO A 189 -23.85 35.84 20.37
CA PRO A 189 -24.30 36.70 21.43
C PRO A 189 -25.82 36.88 21.31
N GLU A 190 -26.54 36.44 22.33
CA GLU A 190 -27.95 36.84 22.52
C GLU A 190 -28.07 38.36 22.56
N THR A 191 -28.66 38.92 21.51
CA THR A 191 -29.13 40.32 21.52
C THR A 191 -30.35 40.41 22.43
N MET A 192 -30.17 40.95 23.63
CA MET A 192 -31.25 41.44 24.45
C MET A 192 -31.87 42.68 23.78
N HIS A 193 -33.17 42.63 23.55
CA HIS A 193 -34.07 43.76 23.47
C HIS A 193 -35.25 43.57 24.41
#